data_c0227f44ce8dfc23e6bbd06b4c18849c
#
_entry.id   c0227f44ce8dfc23e6bbd06b4c18849c
#
_cell.length_a   1.000
_cell.length_b   1.000
_cell.length_c   1.000
_cell.angle_alpha   90.00
_cell.angle_beta   90.00
_cell.angle_gamma   90.00
#
_symmetry.space_group_name_H-M   'P 1'
#
loop_
_entity.id
_entity.type
_entity.pdbx_description
1 polymer ?
#
loop_
_entity_poly.entity_id
_entity_poly.type
_entity_poly.pdbx_seq_one_letter_code
_entity_poly.pdbx_strand_id
1 'polypeptide(L)'
;MRVKLCASLFQFFKYYSRPDLTWRDIQHLCVRTAKMINPTDPDWDNTAVGRRFSYKYGYGSLDAYSFVRAARTWTVVKPQAWLHTTPIQLNDGTMTREGAMSGGTPIVSGGVTSKVTITEEMLKETNFEKLEHVTVRVWIQHTRRGDVEVELVSPKGVKSILAAARKYDQDKGGYPGWTFMTVKHW
;
A
#
# COMPACT_ATOMS: atom_id res chain seq x y z
N MET A 1 -9.59 8.46 16.61
CA MET A 1 -8.57 8.91 17.61
C MET A 1 -7.13 8.85 17.11
N ARG A 2 -6.72 7.87 16.31
CA ARG A 2 -5.32 7.70 15.81
C ARG A 2 -4.81 8.84 14.92
N VAL A 3 -5.64 9.40 14.04
CA VAL A 3 -5.24 10.49 13.12
C VAL A 3 -4.92 11.80 13.86
N LYS A 4 -5.65 12.13 14.91
CA LYS A 4 -5.40 13.34 15.71
C LYS A 4 -4.06 13.31 16.46
N LEU A 5 -3.65 12.13 16.97
CA LEU A 5 -2.39 11.99 17.70
C LEU A 5 -1.18 12.15 16.75
N CYS A 6 -1.22 11.55 15.56
CA CYS A 6 -0.18 11.75 14.55
C CYS A 6 -0.10 13.20 14.10
N ALA A 7 -1.22 13.87 13.88
CA ALA A 7 -1.25 15.29 13.52
C ALA A 7 -0.66 16.18 14.62
N SER A 8 -0.97 15.91 15.89
CA SER A 8 -0.43 16.66 17.03
C SER A 8 1.08 16.45 17.20
N LEU A 9 1.58 15.22 17.03
CA LEU A 9 3.01 14.92 17.03
C LEU A 9 3.72 15.61 15.86
N PHE A 10 3.13 15.59 14.67
CA PHE A 10 3.66 16.28 13.50
C PHE A 10 3.79 17.79 13.73
N GLN A 11 2.74 18.44 14.26
CA GLN A 11 2.77 19.86 14.61
C GLN A 11 3.82 20.16 15.67
N PHE A 12 3.90 19.36 16.74
CA PHE A 12 4.88 19.55 17.80
C PHE A 12 6.33 19.51 17.27
N PHE A 13 6.66 18.49 16.45
CA PHE A 13 8.00 18.35 15.88
C PHE A 13 8.32 19.45 14.89
N LYS A 14 7.40 19.79 14.01
CA LYS A 14 7.59 20.83 13.01
C LYS A 14 7.84 22.22 13.63
N TYR A 15 7.22 22.51 14.77
CA TYR A 15 7.36 23.82 15.41
C TYR A 15 8.51 23.91 16.42
N TYR A 16 8.88 22.80 17.09
CA TYR A 16 9.75 22.90 18.27
C TYR A 16 11.10 22.20 18.18
N SER A 17 11.29 21.18 17.35
CA SER A 17 12.50 20.36 17.40
C SER A 17 13.13 20.00 16.05
N ARG A 18 12.34 19.67 15.05
CA ARG A 18 12.82 19.18 13.75
C ARG A 18 11.89 19.68 12.61
N PRO A 19 12.00 20.97 12.24
CA PRO A 19 11.17 21.57 11.18
C PRO A 19 11.46 21.01 9.79
N ASP A 20 12.59 20.33 9.62
CA ASP A 20 13.05 19.69 8.41
C ASP A 20 12.34 18.36 8.10
N LEU A 21 11.68 17.72 9.09
CA LEU A 21 10.97 16.47 8.89
C LEU A 21 9.77 16.63 7.96
N THR A 22 9.71 15.78 6.95
CA THR A 22 8.58 15.69 6.03
C THR A 22 7.49 14.75 6.58
N TRP A 23 6.32 14.76 5.94
CA TRP A 23 5.25 13.81 6.29
C TRP A 23 5.68 12.34 6.06
N ARG A 24 6.58 12.09 5.09
CA ARG A 24 7.14 10.75 4.85
C ARG A 24 8.08 10.32 5.98
N ASP A 25 8.92 11.22 6.47
CA ASP A 25 9.77 10.95 7.64
C ASP A 25 8.94 10.55 8.87
N ILE A 26 7.81 11.25 9.10
CA ILE A 26 6.88 10.92 10.18
C ILE A 26 6.28 9.52 10.00
N GLN A 27 5.90 9.14 8.79
CA GLN A 27 5.40 7.79 8.52
C GLN A 27 6.47 6.73 8.79
N HIS A 28 7.69 6.93 8.31
CA HIS A 28 8.81 6.02 8.60
C HIS A 28 9.10 5.90 10.10
N LEU A 29 9.09 7.01 10.82
CA LEU A 29 9.28 7.03 12.27
C LEU A 29 8.15 6.27 12.98
N CYS A 30 6.88 6.48 12.60
CA CYS A 30 5.74 5.74 13.16
C CYS A 30 5.90 4.22 12.97
N VAL A 31 6.25 3.80 11.74
CA VAL A 31 6.45 2.38 11.43
C VAL A 31 7.62 1.77 12.22
N ARG A 32 8.75 2.50 12.31
CA ARG A 32 9.95 2.01 12.98
C ARG A 32 9.84 1.93 14.50
N THR A 33 9.02 2.79 15.11
CA THR A 33 8.89 2.90 16.57
C THR A 33 7.60 2.29 17.10
N ALA A 34 6.73 1.77 16.22
CA ALA A 34 5.51 1.10 16.62
C ALA A 34 5.81 -0.14 17.49
N LYS A 35 4.99 -0.34 18.51
CA LYS A 35 5.04 -1.50 19.39
C LYS A 35 3.92 -2.47 19.03
N MET A 36 4.29 -3.73 18.83
CA MET A 36 3.31 -4.79 18.62
C MET A 36 2.33 -4.87 19.79
N ILE A 37 1.05 -4.99 19.48
CA ILE A 37 -0.03 -5.25 20.44
C ILE A 37 -0.70 -6.57 20.06
N ASN A 38 -1.27 -7.27 21.04
CA ASN A 38 -1.87 -8.59 20.85
C ASN A 38 -0.96 -9.53 20.04
N PRO A 39 0.24 -9.87 20.51
CA PRO A 39 1.25 -10.60 19.75
C PRO A 39 0.81 -12.03 19.35
N THR A 40 -0.21 -12.56 20.02
CA THR A 40 -0.79 -13.89 19.75
C THR A 40 -1.90 -13.85 18.69
N ASP A 41 -2.31 -12.67 18.20
CA ASP A 41 -3.33 -12.59 17.14
C ASP A 41 -2.77 -13.19 15.83
N PRO A 42 -3.49 -14.14 15.21
CA PRO A 42 -3.03 -14.80 13.99
C PRO A 42 -2.94 -13.88 12.76
N ASP A 43 -3.51 -12.67 12.82
CA ASP A 43 -3.43 -11.68 11.74
C ASP A 43 -2.02 -11.04 11.58
N TRP A 44 -1.11 -11.29 12.51
CA TRP A 44 0.26 -10.82 12.38
C TRP A 44 1.04 -11.65 11.36
N ASP A 45 1.53 -10.97 10.31
CA ASP A 45 2.32 -11.54 9.24
C ASP A 45 3.69 -10.84 9.12
N ASN A 46 4.66 -11.47 8.47
CA ASN A 46 5.96 -10.89 8.19
C ASN A 46 5.93 -10.15 6.85
N THR A 47 6.43 -8.92 6.83
CA THR A 47 6.72 -8.21 5.59
C THR A 47 8.00 -8.73 4.95
N ALA A 48 8.25 -8.35 3.68
CA ALA A 48 9.46 -8.75 2.95
C ALA A 48 10.78 -8.26 3.58
N VAL A 49 10.71 -7.25 4.46
CA VAL A 49 11.85 -6.71 5.23
C VAL A 49 11.90 -7.23 6.67
N GLY A 50 11.10 -8.25 7.01
CA GLY A 50 11.10 -8.91 8.31
C GLY A 50 10.35 -8.17 9.42
N ARG A 51 9.60 -7.11 9.11
CA ARG A 51 8.74 -6.44 10.09
C ARG A 51 7.40 -7.15 10.21
N ARG A 52 6.82 -7.11 11.41
CA ARG A 52 5.47 -7.61 11.64
C ARG A 52 4.44 -6.56 11.20
N PHE A 53 3.42 -7.01 10.51
CA PHE A 53 2.29 -6.20 10.06
C PHE A 53 0.98 -6.96 10.25
N SER A 54 -0.08 -6.25 10.58
CA SER A 54 -1.44 -6.79 10.68
C SER A 54 -2.43 -5.83 10.03
N TYR A 55 -3.43 -6.34 9.32
CA TYR A 55 -4.51 -5.51 8.77
C TYR A 55 -5.42 -4.92 9.87
N LYS A 56 -5.44 -5.53 11.06
CA LYS A 56 -6.18 -5.03 12.24
C LYS A 56 -5.41 -3.93 12.98
N TYR A 57 -4.08 -4.08 13.12
CA TYR A 57 -3.26 -3.26 14.00
C TYR A 57 -2.20 -2.42 13.28
N GLY A 58 -2.04 -2.58 11.95
CA GLY A 58 -0.95 -1.98 11.19
C GLY A 58 0.39 -2.54 11.66
N TYR A 59 1.34 -1.66 11.94
CA TYR A 59 2.63 -2.03 12.55
C TYR A 59 2.59 -2.08 14.08
N GLY A 60 1.46 -1.73 14.70
CA GLY A 60 1.25 -1.74 16.14
C GLY A 60 0.78 -0.40 16.69
N SER A 61 0.90 -0.23 18.01
CA SER A 61 0.59 1.03 18.69
C SER A 61 1.74 2.03 18.56
N LEU A 62 1.38 3.31 18.48
CA LEU A 62 2.35 4.40 18.48
C LEU A 62 3.02 4.48 19.87
N ASP A 63 4.36 4.43 19.89
CA ASP A 63 5.19 4.73 21.04
C ASP A 63 5.77 6.14 20.91
N ALA A 64 5.16 7.11 21.57
CA ALA A 64 5.55 8.51 21.48
C ALA A 64 6.98 8.76 21.99
N TYR A 65 7.41 8.09 23.05
CA TYR A 65 8.77 8.23 23.57
C TYR A 65 9.82 7.74 22.58
N SER A 66 9.65 6.53 22.06
CA SER A 66 10.55 5.96 21.06
C SER A 66 10.54 6.77 19.77
N PHE A 67 9.38 7.30 19.37
CA PHE A 67 9.24 8.19 18.22
C PHE A 67 10.07 9.47 18.38
N VAL A 68 9.90 10.17 19.50
CA VAL A 68 10.65 11.41 19.80
C VAL A 68 12.15 11.17 19.84
N ARG A 69 12.56 10.10 20.49
CA ARG A 69 13.97 9.70 20.59
C ARG A 69 14.56 9.41 19.23
N ALA A 70 13.88 8.64 18.39
CA ALA A 70 14.32 8.32 17.03
C ALA A 70 14.36 9.56 16.12
N ALA A 71 13.39 10.46 16.26
CA ALA A 71 13.32 11.67 15.45
C ALA A 71 14.51 12.62 15.65
N ARG A 72 15.12 12.65 16.84
CA ARG A 72 16.28 13.51 17.14
C ARG A 72 17.48 13.23 16.24
N THR A 73 17.72 11.97 15.91
CA THR A 73 18.87 11.52 15.10
C THR A 73 18.45 11.03 13.71
N TRP A 74 17.19 11.31 13.33
CA TRP A 74 16.65 10.87 12.06
C TRP A 74 17.32 11.59 10.90
N THR A 75 17.82 10.83 9.94
CA THR A 75 18.22 11.36 8.64
C THR A 75 16.98 11.44 7.75
N VAL A 76 16.66 12.63 7.26
CA VAL A 76 15.50 12.82 6.37
C VAL A 76 15.57 11.92 5.16
N VAL A 77 14.42 11.40 4.75
CA VAL A 77 14.35 10.56 3.56
C VAL A 77 14.61 11.37 2.30
N LYS A 78 15.16 10.75 1.27
CA LYS A 78 15.37 11.35 -0.04
C LYS A 78 14.05 11.87 -0.62
N PRO A 79 14.08 12.81 -1.55
CA PRO A 79 12.89 13.24 -2.28
C PRO A 79 12.10 12.06 -2.84
N GLN A 80 10.78 12.19 -2.90
CA GLN A 80 9.91 11.15 -3.41
C GLN A 80 10.20 10.88 -4.89
N ALA A 81 10.39 9.61 -5.23
CA ALA A 81 10.52 9.13 -6.60
C ALA A 81 9.29 8.30 -6.99
N TRP A 82 8.91 8.39 -8.25
CA TRP A 82 7.80 7.64 -8.82
C TRP A 82 8.29 6.80 -9.99
N LEU A 83 7.94 5.52 -9.97
CA LEU A 83 8.09 4.62 -11.09
C LEU A 83 6.71 4.27 -11.63
N HIS A 84 6.47 4.57 -12.89
CA HIS A 84 5.24 4.22 -13.58
C HIS A 84 5.51 3.10 -14.56
N THR A 85 4.65 2.09 -14.57
CA THR A 85 4.68 1.03 -15.56
C THR A 85 3.62 1.27 -16.62
N THR A 86 3.81 0.73 -17.79
CA THR A 86 2.77 0.70 -18.83
C THR A 86 1.60 -0.16 -18.36
N PRO A 87 0.35 0.21 -18.69
CA PRO A 87 -0.80 -0.64 -18.42
C PRO A 87 -0.64 -2.02 -19.07
N ILE A 88 -0.99 -3.06 -18.34
CA ILE A 88 -1.08 -4.42 -18.86
C ILE A 88 -2.52 -4.65 -19.30
N GLN A 89 -2.71 -4.91 -20.58
CA GLN A 89 -3.99 -5.40 -21.10
C GLN A 89 -3.99 -6.93 -21.00
N LEU A 90 -5.00 -7.46 -20.33
CA LEU A 90 -5.27 -8.89 -20.33
C LEU A 90 -6.27 -9.17 -21.47
N ASN A 91 -5.78 -9.78 -22.54
CA ASN A 91 -6.49 -9.97 -23.81
C ASN A 91 -6.96 -8.65 -24.46
N ASP A 92 -7.92 -8.72 -25.38
CA ASP A 92 -8.44 -7.58 -26.14
C ASP A 92 -9.44 -6.71 -25.37
N GLY A 93 -9.31 -6.63 -24.05
CA GLY A 93 -10.15 -5.78 -23.21
C GLY A 93 -9.99 -4.31 -23.59
N THR A 94 -11.08 -3.67 -23.95
CA THR A 94 -11.14 -2.24 -24.24
C THR A 94 -12.05 -1.54 -23.22
N MET A 95 -11.73 -0.30 -22.91
CA MET A 95 -12.55 0.54 -22.04
C MET A 95 -12.98 1.79 -22.79
N THR A 96 -14.27 2.08 -22.79
CA THR A 96 -14.80 3.32 -23.34
C THR A 96 -14.48 4.52 -22.44
N ARG A 97 -14.65 5.74 -22.95
CA ARG A 97 -14.51 6.97 -22.15
C ARG A 97 -15.49 7.03 -20.98
N GLU A 98 -16.66 6.41 -21.13
CA GLU A 98 -17.71 6.32 -20.09
C GLU A 98 -17.42 5.24 -19.05
N GLY A 99 -16.30 4.48 -19.18
CA GLY A 99 -15.92 3.44 -18.25
C GLY A 99 -16.57 2.07 -18.50
N ALA A 100 -17.27 1.89 -19.61
CA ALA A 100 -17.76 0.58 -20.00
C ALA A 100 -16.60 -0.27 -20.54
N MET A 101 -16.55 -1.53 -20.12
CA MET A 101 -15.57 -2.49 -20.57
C MET A 101 -16.17 -3.49 -21.55
N SER A 102 -15.39 -3.88 -22.56
CA SER A 102 -15.70 -4.99 -23.45
C SER A 102 -14.47 -5.86 -23.65
N GLY A 103 -14.67 -7.16 -23.85
CA GLY A 103 -13.57 -8.12 -23.94
C GLY A 103 -12.85 -8.35 -22.60
N GLY A 104 -11.58 -8.68 -22.66
CA GLY A 104 -10.75 -8.98 -21.50
C GLY A 104 -10.73 -10.45 -21.11
N THR A 105 -9.99 -10.77 -20.04
CA THR A 105 -9.85 -12.14 -19.53
C THR A 105 -10.92 -12.45 -18.49
N PRO A 106 -11.74 -13.50 -18.69
CA PRO A 106 -12.69 -13.94 -17.68
C PRO A 106 -11.99 -14.34 -16.37
N ILE A 107 -12.53 -13.88 -15.24
CA ILE A 107 -12.10 -14.34 -13.92
C ILE A 107 -12.73 -15.70 -13.66
N VAL A 108 -11.94 -16.75 -13.76
CA VAL A 108 -12.36 -18.14 -13.54
C VAL A 108 -12.05 -18.59 -12.11
N SER A 109 -12.51 -19.80 -11.74
CA SER A 109 -12.09 -20.45 -10.48
C SER A 109 -10.56 -20.58 -10.45
N GLY A 110 -9.92 -19.99 -9.45
CA GLY A 110 -8.46 -19.84 -9.36
C GLY A 110 -7.94 -18.45 -9.73
N GLY A 111 -8.81 -17.58 -10.24
CA GLY A 111 -8.49 -16.19 -10.51
C GLY A 111 -7.73 -15.94 -11.80
N VAL A 112 -7.30 -14.69 -11.98
CA VAL A 112 -6.46 -14.22 -13.10
C VAL A 112 -5.22 -13.58 -12.52
N THR A 113 -4.06 -13.95 -13.02
CA THR A 113 -2.78 -13.41 -12.56
C THR A 113 -2.06 -12.71 -13.71
N SER A 114 -1.47 -11.56 -13.40
CA SER A 114 -0.56 -10.86 -14.29
C SER A 114 0.71 -10.47 -13.57
N LYS A 115 1.80 -10.28 -14.30
CA LYS A 115 3.12 -9.99 -13.73
C LYS A 115 3.72 -8.73 -14.35
N VAL A 116 4.24 -7.86 -13.50
CA VAL A 116 5.06 -6.71 -13.88
C VAL A 116 6.50 -6.99 -13.44
N THR A 117 7.46 -6.85 -14.34
CA THR A 117 8.87 -6.93 -14.01
C THR A 117 9.45 -5.53 -13.90
N ILE A 118 10.07 -5.24 -12.77
CA ILE A 118 10.80 -3.99 -12.53
C ILE A 118 12.28 -4.28 -12.71
N THR A 119 12.94 -3.57 -13.63
CA THR A 119 14.35 -3.75 -13.91
C THR A 119 15.21 -2.74 -13.14
N GLU A 120 16.50 -3.03 -13.01
CA GLU A 120 17.44 -2.12 -12.37
C GLU A 120 17.59 -0.81 -13.14
N GLU A 121 17.48 -0.84 -14.46
CA GLU A 121 17.52 0.34 -15.31
C GLU A 121 16.37 1.29 -14.97
N MET A 122 15.14 0.78 -14.89
CA MET A 122 13.96 1.57 -14.50
C MET A 122 14.13 2.22 -13.11
N LEU A 123 14.76 1.51 -12.17
CA LEU A 123 15.01 2.05 -10.83
C LEU A 123 16.06 3.17 -10.87
N LYS A 124 17.12 3.01 -11.67
CA LYS A 124 18.18 4.01 -11.82
C LYS A 124 17.67 5.28 -12.49
N GLU A 125 16.90 5.16 -13.57
CA GLU A 125 16.32 6.29 -14.30
C GLU A 125 15.44 7.17 -13.43
N THR A 126 14.73 6.57 -12.48
CA THR A 126 13.82 7.28 -11.57
C THR A 126 14.46 7.67 -10.24
N ASN A 127 15.75 7.35 -10.02
CA ASN A 127 16.43 7.51 -8.73
C ASN A 127 15.67 6.85 -7.56
N PHE A 128 15.07 5.71 -7.83
CA PHE A 128 14.24 4.97 -6.88
C PHE A 128 15.14 4.16 -5.92
N GLU A 129 15.01 4.38 -4.62
CA GLU A 129 15.85 3.71 -3.63
C GLU A 129 15.09 2.71 -2.78
N LYS A 130 13.93 3.11 -2.25
CA LYS A 130 13.13 2.29 -1.34
C LYS A 130 11.66 2.36 -1.70
N LEU A 131 11.01 1.20 -1.62
CA LEU A 131 9.57 1.10 -1.81
C LEU A 131 8.84 1.55 -0.55
N GLU A 132 7.91 2.48 -0.70
CA GLU A 132 6.99 2.90 0.36
C GLU A 132 5.57 2.41 0.07
N HIS A 133 5.12 2.61 -1.16
CA HIS A 133 3.80 2.20 -1.63
C HIS A 133 3.84 1.66 -3.04
N VAL A 134 2.95 0.73 -3.34
CA VAL A 134 2.59 0.37 -4.70
C VAL A 134 1.14 0.76 -4.92
N THR A 135 0.86 1.49 -5.98
CA THR A 135 -0.50 1.75 -6.43
C THR A 135 -0.82 0.86 -7.62
N VAL A 136 -1.99 0.25 -7.60
CA VAL A 136 -2.49 -0.60 -8.69
C VAL A 136 -3.84 -0.08 -9.12
N ARG A 137 -3.95 0.31 -10.37
CA ARG A 137 -5.23 0.71 -10.97
C ARG A 137 -5.80 -0.44 -11.77
N VAL A 138 -7.04 -0.80 -11.49
CA VAL A 138 -7.69 -1.96 -12.10
C VAL A 138 -9.01 -1.60 -12.76
N TRP A 139 -9.32 -2.30 -13.84
CA TRP A 139 -10.59 -2.29 -14.53
C TRP A 139 -11.13 -3.71 -14.54
N ILE A 140 -12.15 -3.96 -13.73
CA ILE A 140 -12.75 -5.29 -13.56
C ILE A 140 -14.26 -5.12 -13.63
N GLN A 141 -14.90 -5.78 -14.58
CA GLN A 141 -16.35 -5.89 -14.63
C GLN A 141 -16.80 -7.12 -13.86
N HIS A 142 -17.79 -6.98 -12.99
CA HIS A 142 -18.35 -8.07 -12.22
C HIS A 142 -19.78 -7.76 -11.79
N THR A 143 -20.63 -8.76 -11.77
CA THR A 143 -22.06 -8.62 -11.38
C THR A 143 -22.26 -8.36 -9.89
N ARG A 144 -21.22 -8.61 -9.08
CA ARG A 144 -21.22 -8.34 -7.65
C ARG A 144 -19.78 -8.01 -7.21
N ARG A 145 -19.49 -6.73 -7.05
CA ARG A 145 -18.14 -6.24 -6.73
C ARG A 145 -17.55 -6.85 -5.45
N GLY A 146 -18.40 -7.13 -4.46
CA GLY A 146 -17.97 -7.69 -3.19
C GLY A 146 -17.40 -9.09 -3.26
N ASP A 147 -17.62 -9.82 -4.35
CA ASP A 147 -17.09 -11.18 -4.55
C ASP A 147 -15.72 -11.18 -5.23
N VAL A 148 -15.23 -9.98 -5.65
CA VAL A 148 -13.93 -9.85 -6.28
C VAL A 148 -12.89 -9.47 -5.25
N GLU A 149 -11.85 -10.31 -5.13
CA GLU A 149 -10.65 -10.03 -4.35
C GLU A 149 -9.52 -9.57 -5.26
N VAL A 150 -8.73 -8.60 -4.79
CA VAL A 150 -7.55 -8.11 -5.51
C VAL A 150 -6.35 -8.20 -4.59
N GLU A 151 -5.34 -8.93 -5.01
CA GLU A 151 -4.09 -9.11 -4.28
C GLU A 151 -2.90 -8.65 -5.11
N LEU A 152 -1.89 -8.10 -4.43
CA LEU A 152 -0.57 -7.87 -4.99
C LEU A 152 0.43 -8.77 -4.28
N VAL A 153 1.23 -9.51 -5.05
CA VAL A 153 2.25 -10.42 -4.52
C VAL A 153 3.63 -9.87 -4.84
N SER A 154 4.46 -9.69 -3.83
CA SER A 154 5.85 -9.26 -4.00
C SER A 154 6.72 -10.38 -4.58
N PRO A 155 7.93 -10.08 -5.11
CA PRO A 155 8.86 -11.12 -5.57
C PRO A 155 9.26 -12.15 -4.51
N LYS A 156 9.15 -11.78 -3.23
CA LYS A 156 9.40 -12.69 -2.08
C LYS A 156 8.15 -13.44 -1.61
N GLY A 157 7.06 -13.42 -2.39
CA GLY A 157 5.81 -14.12 -2.06
C GLY A 157 4.95 -13.44 -0.99
N VAL A 158 5.30 -12.24 -0.52
CA VAL A 158 4.49 -11.52 0.46
C VAL A 158 3.25 -10.93 -0.22
N LYS A 159 2.08 -11.31 0.24
CA LYS A 159 0.80 -10.84 -0.28
C LYS A 159 0.36 -9.53 0.38
N SER A 160 -0.15 -8.62 -0.43
CA SER A 160 -0.88 -7.41 0.00
C SER A 160 -2.31 -7.49 -0.51
N ILE A 161 -3.26 -7.60 0.39
CA ILE A 161 -4.68 -7.58 0.05
C ILE A 161 -5.07 -6.15 -0.26
N LEU A 162 -5.42 -5.87 -1.50
CA LEU A 162 -5.87 -4.56 -1.97
C LEU A 162 -7.38 -4.41 -1.86
N ALA A 163 -8.11 -5.45 -2.17
CA ALA A 163 -9.54 -5.55 -1.94
C ALA A 163 -9.88 -6.95 -1.42
N ALA A 164 -10.39 -7.04 -0.20
CA ALA A 164 -10.91 -8.28 0.35
C ALA A 164 -12.36 -8.50 -0.07
N ALA A 165 -12.85 -9.73 0.05
CA ALA A 165 -14.25 -10.05 -0.12
C ALA A 165 -15.14 -9.24 0.83
N ARG A 166 -16.27 -8.70 0.33
CA ARG A 166 -17.19 -7.85 1.09
C ARG A 166 -18.63 -8.31 0.91
N LYS A 167 -19.11 -9.09 1.85
CA LYS A 167 -20.43 -9.75 1.81
C LYS A 167 -21.60 -8.83 1.45
N TYR A 168 -21.55 -7.57 1.83
CA TYR A 168 -22.65 -6.61 1.64
C TYR A 168 -22.46 -5.65 0.46
N ASP A 169 -21.36 -5.74 -0.27
CA ASP A 169 -21.10 -4.96 -1.47
C ASP A 169 -21.73 -5.65 -2.69
N GLN A 170 -22.94 -5.25 -3.03
CA GLN A 170 -23.73 -5.82 -4.13
C GLN A 170 -23.69 -4.96 -5.42
N ASP A 171 -22.76 -4.03 -5.50
CA ASP A 171 -22.60 -3.17 -6.67
C ASP A 171 -22.28 -4.00 -7.92
N LYS A 172 -22.94 -3.70 -9.02
CA LYS A 172 -22.81 -4.43 -10.30
C LYS A 172 -21.80 -3.79 -11.26
N GLY A 173 -21.22 -2.65 -10.89
CA GLY A 173 -20.26 -1.92 -11.72
C GLY A 173 -18.81 -2.43 -11.63
N GLY A 174 -18.54 -3.38 -10.74
CA GLY A 174 -17.17 -3.88 -10.54
C GLY A 174 -16.20 -2.79 -10.09
N TYR A 175 -15.02 -2.73 -10.70
CA TYR A 175 -13.98 -1.73 -10.45
C TYR A 175 -13.63 -0.97 -11.73
N PRO A 176 -14.37 0.07 -12.10
CA PRO A 176 -14.11 0.84 -13.34
C PRO A 176 -12.98 1.86 -13.14
N GLY A 177 -11.73 1.40 -13.15
CA GLY A 177 -10.56 2.26 -13.00
C GLY A 177 -10.24 2.65 -11.54
N TRP A 178 -10.53 1.78 -10.57
CA TRP A 178 -10.19 2.01 -9.17
C TRP A 178 -8.69 1.89 -8.94
N THR A 179 -8.15 2.81 -8.16
CA THR A 179 -6.76 2.78 -7.73
C THR A 179 -6.67 2.32 -6.28
N PHE A 180 -6.00 1.21 -6.06
CA PHE A 180 -5.65 0.68 -4.75
C PHE A 180 -4.22 1.04 -4.38
N MET A 181 -3.94 1.14 -3.09
CA MET A 181 -2.59 1.41 -2.58
C MET A 181 -2.23 0.40 -1.49
N THR A 182 -1.02 -0.11 -1.55
CA THR A 182 -0.49 -0.98 -0.50
C THR A 182 -0.11 -0.20 0.75
N VAL A 183 -0.16 -0.87 1.92
CA VAL A 183 0.12 -0.25 3.23
C VAL A 183 1.20 -0.98 4.05
N LYS A 184 1.78 -2.08 3.53
CA LYS A 184 2.72 -2.92 4.28
C LYS A 184 4.14 -3.01 3.69
N HIS A 185 4.58 -1.98 2.98
CA HIS A 185 5.92 -2.01 2.34
C HIS A 185 6.94 -1.05 2.97
N TRP A 186 6.65 -0.53 4.13
CA TRP A 186 7.54 0.40 4.89
C TRP A 186 8.78 -0.26 5.48
#